data_e18e235e69bae85533e32eec632c908a
#
_entry.id   e18e235e69bae85533e32eec632c908a
#
_cell.length_a   1.000
_cell.length_b   1.000
_cell.length_c   1.000
_cell.angle_alpha   90.00
_cell.angle_beta   90.00
_cell.angle_gamma   90.00
#
_symmetry.space_group_name_H-M   'P 1'
#
loop_
_entity.id
_entity.type
_entity.pdbx_description
1 polymer ?
#
loop_
_entity_poly.entity_id
_entity_poly.type
_entity_poly.pdbx_seq_one_letter_code
_entity_poly.pdbx_strand_id
1 'polypeptide(L)'
;WNHDYFEDERRFPNRRDLDMISTEHPICLTRTCGHACVVNTMALRLAGITGNTPQVEGGLYEVDESGEPNGIFRENAMDLIYGCLPEPAKEDIKEMILAASKALNRYGVTSSQTDDLLAFNNVPYERVLEAYRELDAEGRMTVRVYEQSQFTTLDGLKAFVEKGYNTGWGNHWFKIGPL
;
A
#
# COMPACT_ATOMS: atom_id res chain seq x y z
N TRP A 1 -5.17 -6.06 -10.15
CA TRP A 1 -5.19 -6.79 -11.43
C TRP A 1 -4.17 -7.91 -11.46
N ASN A 2 -4.43 -8.91 -12.32
CA ASN A 2 -3.45 -9.95 -12.63
C ASN A 2 -3.58 -10.29 -14.11
N HIS A 3 -2.50 -10.05 -14.89
CA HIS A 3 -2.48 -10.28 -16.33
C HIS A 3 -2.59 -11.77 -16.74
N ASP A 4 -2.32 -12.69 -15.79
CA ASP A 4 -2.48 -14.12 -16.02
C ASP A 4 -3.93 -14.52 -16.32
N TYR A 5 -4.91 -13.69 -15.91
CA TYR A 5 -6.34 -13.89 -16.13
C TYR A 5 -6.88 -13.13 -17.34
N PHE A 6 -6.03 -12.42 -18.09
CA PHE A 6 -6.47 -11.77 -19.32
C PHE A 6 -6.63 -12.80 -20.44
N GLU A 7 -7.77 -12.76 -21.11
CA GLU A 7 -8.12 -13.74 -22.15
C GLU A 7 -7.40 -13.45 -23.47
N ASP A 8 -7.25 -12.17 -23.83
CA ASP A 8 -6.69 -11.74 -25.12
C ASP A 8 -5.17 -11.61 -25.08
N GLU A 9 -4.66 -10.55 -24.42
CA GLU A 9 -3.24 -10.27 -24.31
C GLU A 9 -2.74 -10.48 -22.89
N ARG A 10 -1.90 -11.49 -22.66
CA ARG A 10 -1.27 -11.76 -21.36
C ARG A 10 -0.03 -10.92 -21.12
N ARG A 11 -0.16 -9.60 -21.27
CA ARG A 11 0.88 -8.63 -20.97
C ARG A 11 0.48 -7.74 -19.79
N PHE A 12 1.43 -7.02 -19.24
CA PHE A 12 1.11 -5.93 -18.32
C PHE A 12 0.35 -4.84 -19.07
N PRO A 13 -0.71 -4.26 -18.48
CA PRO A 13 -1.25 -3.00 -18.97
C PRO A 13 -0.16 -1.92 -18.89
N ASN A 14 -0.26 -0.91 -19.73
CA ASN A 14 0.63 0.24 -19.72
C ASN A 14 -0.17 1.56 -19.69
N ARG A 15 0.53 2.70 -19.70
CA ARG A 15 -0.12 4.01 -19.62
C ARG A 15 -1.17 4.23 -20.72
N ARG A 16 -0.96 3.70 -21.93
CA ARG A 16 -1.87 3.89 -23.07
C ARG A 16 -3.19 3.15 -22.86
N ASP A 17 -3.14 1.96 -22.25
CA ASP A 17 -4.35 1.21 -21.92
C ASP A 17 -5.19 1.99 -20.90
N LEU A 18 -4.55 2.62 -19.92
CA LEU A 18 -5.24 3.42 -18.89
C LEU A 18 -5.68 4.79 -19.43
N ASP A 19 -4.95 5.38 -20.37
CA ASP A 19 -5.33 6.63 -21.04
C ASP A 19 -6.63 6.47 -21.87
N MET A 20 -6.93 5.25 -22.34
CA MET A 20 -8.24 4.98 -22.98
C MET A 20 -9.41 5.07 -21.99
N ILE A 21 -9.15 4.91 -20.69
CA ILE A 21 -10.16 5.05 -19.64
C ILE A 21 -10.32 6.52 -19.27
N SER A 22 -9.21 7.22 -18.99
CA SER A 22 -9.20 8.65 -18.70
C SER A 22 -7.83 9.27 -18.95
N THR A 23 -7.82 10.44 -19.59
CA THR A 23 -6.66 11.33 -19.71
C THR A 23 -6.73 12.51 -18.74
N GLU A 24 -7.86 12.70 -18.05
CA GLU A 24 -8.11 13.82 -17.14
C GLU A 24 -7.93 13.44 -15.67
N HIS A 25 -8.26 12.18 -15.31
CA HIS A 25 -8.11 11.67 -13.96
C HIS A 25 -6.86 10.80 -13.83
N PRO A 26 -6.07 10.97 -12.76
CA PRO A 26 -4.95 10.08 -12.51
C PRO A 26 -5.48 8.68 -12.16
N ILE A 27 -4.86 7.66 -12.78
CA ILE A 27 -5.19 6.26 -12.54
C ILE A 27 -3.93 5.55 -12.07
N CYS A 28 -4.03 4.83 -10.97
CA CYS A 28 -3.00 3.91 -10.47
C CYS A 28 -3.66 2.57 -10.14
N LEU A 29 -3.19 1.50 -10.76
CA LEU A 29 -3.68 0.15 -10.54
C LEU A 29 -2.55 -0.74 -10.00
N THR A 30 -2.66 -1.20 -8.76
CA THR A 30 -1.69 -2.13 -8.18
C THR A 30 -1.99 -3.57 -8.61
N ARG A 31 -0.94 -4.31 -8.99
CA ARG A 31 -1.03 -5.74 -9.28
C ARG A 31 -1.28 -6.51 -7.99
N THR A 32 -2.01 -7.63 -8.07
CA THR A 32 -2.38 -8.45 -6.91
C THR A 32 -1.21 -8.99 -6.08
N CYS A 33 -0.01 -9.05 -6.64
CA CYS A 33 1.19 -9.43 -5.89
C CYS A 33 1.74 -8.31 -4.99
N GLY A 34 1.29 -7.06 -5.16
CA GLY A 34 1.84 -5.90 -4.43
C GLY A 34 3.18 -5.37 -4.95
N HIS A 35 3.83 -6.04 -5.92
CA HIS A 35 5.19 -5.72 -6.40
C HIS A 35 5.22 -4.97 -7.74
N ALA A 36 4.09 -4.56 -8.25
CA ALA A 36 4.00 -3.73 -9.46
C ALA A 36 2.73 -2.88 -9.45
N CYS A 37 2.83 -1.69 -10.00
CA CYS A 37 1.68 -0.89 -10.37
C CYS A 37 1.80 -0.37 -11.80
N VAL A 38 0.67 0.03 -12.36
CA VAL A 38 0.60 0.73 -13.64
C VAL A 38 -0.20 2.00 -13.49
N VAL A 39 0.27 3.05 -14.14
CA VAL A 39 -0.32 4.38 -14.07
C VAL A 39 -0.53 4.97 -15.46
N ASN A 40 -1.51 5.86 -15.57
CA ASN A 40 -1.78 6.59 -16.81
C ASN A 40 -0.88 7.84 -16.97
N THR A 41 -0.97 8.49 -18.12
CA THR A 41 -0.19 9.70 -18.42
C THR A 41 -0.49 10.84 -17.44
N MET A 42 -1.74 10.96 -16.95
CA MET A 42 -2.08 12.00 -15.97
C MET A 42 -1.39 11.77 -14.62
N ALA A 43 -1.32 10.54 -14.16
CA ALA A 43 -0.61 10.21 -12.93
C ALA A 43 0.90 10.45 -13.05
N LEU A 44 1.53 10.10 -14.20
CA LEU A 44 2.94 10.42 -14.47
C LEU A 44 3.22 11.91 -14.40
N ARG A 45 2.32 12.74 -14.98
CA ARG A 45 2.45 14.20 -14.93
C ARG A 45 2.35 14.75 -13.52
N LEU A 46 1.38 14.27 -12.73
CA LEU A 46 1.23 14.70 -11.33
C LEU A 46 2.43 14.30 -10.48
N ALA A 47 3.01 13.13 -10.73
CA ALA A 47 4.21 12.67 -10.03
C ALA A 47 5.50 13.34 -10.56
N GLY A 48 5.44 14.11 -11.64
CA GLY A 48 6.60 14.76 -12.26
C GLY A 48 7.58 13.77 -12.89
N ILE A 49 7.11 12.56 -13.26
CA ILE A 49 7.95 11.49 -13.80
C ILE A 49 8.07 11.61 -15.32
N THR A 50 9.31 11.62 -15.80
CA THR A 50 9.68 11.75 -17.20
C THR A 50 10.78 10.75 -17.55
N GLY A 51 11.15 10.64 -18.83
CA GLY A 51 12.30 9.82 -19.25
C GLY A 51 13.64 10.22 -18.62
N ASN A 52 13.75 11.42 -18.04
CA ASN A 52 14.94 11.89 -17.32
C ASN A 52 14.90 11.60 -15.80
N THR A 53 13.83 11.05 -15.28
CA THR A 53 13.73 10.68 -13.86
C THR A 53 14.74 9.58 -13.54
N PRO A 54 15.60 9.71 -12.52
CA PRO A 54 16.53 8.66 -12.16
C PRO A 54 15.81 7.35 -11.77
N GLN A 55 16.38 6.22 -12.14
CA GLN A 55 15.92 4.93 -11.63
C GLN A 55 16.15 4.83 -10.12
N VAL A 56 15.28 4.10 -9.44
CA VAL A 56 15.33 3.88 -7.99
C VAL A 56 16.11 2.60 -7.69
N GLU A 57 17.00 2.66 -6.71
CA GLU A 57 17.72 1.45 -6.25
C GLU A 57 16.71 0.40 -5.73
N GLY A 58 16.87 -0.84 -6.18
CA GLY A 58 15.96 -1.93 -5.84
C GLY A 58 14.59 -1.87 -6.52
N GLY A 59 14.43 -0.99 -7.51
CA GLY A 59 13.19 -0.87 -8.29
C GLY A 59 13.46 -0.59 -9.77
N LEU A 60 12.41 -0.64 -10.57
CA LEU A 60 12.47 -0.35 -12.00
C LEU A 60 11.18 0.31 -12.45
N TYR A 61 11.25 1.44 -13.13
CA TYR A 61 10.18 1.87 -14.00
C TYR A 61 10.56 1.65 -15.46
N GLU A 62 9.61 1.18 -16.24
CA GLU A 62 9.87 0.82 -17.63
C GLU A 62 9.67 2.04 -18.55
N VAL A 63 10.49 2.12 -19.60
CA VAL A 63 10.38 3.14 -20.63
C VAL A 63 9.99 2.52 -21.97
N ASP A 64 9.36 3.31 -22.83
CA ASP A 64 9.05 2.92 -24.19
C ASP A 64 10.25 3.17 -25.13
N GLU A 65 10.09 2.87 -26.43
CA GLU A 65 11.14 3.04 -27.44
C GLU A 65 11.62 4.49 -27.60
N SER A 66 10.81 5.46 -27.18
CA SER A 66 11.19 6.88 -27.17
C SER A 66 11.93 7.31 -25.90
N GLY A 67 12.10 6.41 -24.93
CA GLY A 67 12.71 6.68 -23.63
C GLY A 67 11.75 7.30 -22.61
N GLU A 68 10.47 7.39 -22.94
CA GLU A 68 9.45 7.90 -22.01
C GLU A 68 8.85 6.79 -21.14
N PRO A 69 8.50 7.07 -19.86
CA PRO A 69 7.90 6.08 -18.98
C PRO A 69 6.64 5.46 -19.59
N ASN A 70 6.59 4.13 -19.67
CA ASN A 70 5.43 3.42 -20.21
C ASN A 70 4.30 3.23 -19.19
N GLY A 71 4.50 3.69 -17.95
CA GLY A 71 3.54 3.64 -16.86
C GLY A 71 3.68 2.44 -15.93
N ILE A 72 4.60 1.51 -16.19
CA ILE A 72 4.83 0.32 -15.36
C ILE A 72 5.95 0.60 -14.36
N PHE A 73 5.65 0.38 -13.06
CA PHE A 73 6.58 0.54 -11.94
C PHE A 73 6.65 -0.77 -11.16
N ARG A 74 7.87 -1.15 -10.75
CA ARG A 74 8.13 -2.39 -10.02
C ARG A 74 8.95 -2.11 -8.77
N GLU A 75 8.68 -2.89 -7.72
CA GLU A 75 9.40 -2.87 -6.45
C GLU A 75 9.51 -1.43 -5.90
N ASN A 76 10.69 -1.01 -5.44
CA ASN A 76 10.90 0.31 -4.87
C ASN A 76 10.57 1.49 -5.82
N ALA A 77 10.51 1.26 -7.13
CA ALA A 77 10.08 2.32 -8.05
C ALA A 77 8.61 2.70 -7.89
N MET A 78 7.78 1.84 -7.29
CA MET A 78 6.38 2.17 -6.96
C MET A 78 6.28 3.36 -6.01
N ASP A 79 7.30 3.59 -5.18
CA ASP A 79 7.34 4.70 -4.22
C ASP A 79 7.32 6.08 -4.90
N LEU A 80 7.82 6.17 -6.14
CA LEU A 80 7.72 7.39 -6.96
C LEU A 80 6.25 7.79 -7.21
N ILE A 81 5.35 6.82 -7.27
CA ILE A 81 3.92 7.02 -7.48
C ILE A 81 3.20 7.14 -6.13
N TYR A 82 3.46 6.22 -5.22
CA TYR A 82 2.76 6.17 -3.92
C TYR A 82 3.07 7.37 -3.05
N GLY A 83 4.29 7.93 -3.16
CA GLY A 83 4.65 9.19 -2.51
C GLY A 83 3.84 10.41 -2.95
N CYS A 84 3.13 10.33 -4.09
CA CYS A 84 2.25 11.39 -4.59
C CYS A 84 0.78 11.18 -4.22
N LEU A 85 0.42 10.03 -3.63
CA LEU A 85 -0.95 9.78 -3.19
C LEU A 85 -1.29 10.66 -1.99
N PRO A 86 -2.53 11.15 -1.89
CA PRO A 86 -2.97 11.87 -0.69
C PRO A 86 -2.82 10.98 0.55
N GLU A 87 -2.31 11.57 1.65
CA GLU A 87 -2.27 10.86 2.91
C GLU A 87 -3.70 10.60 3.42
N PRO A 88 -4.06 9.34 3.75
CA PRO A 88 -5.33 9.07 4.38
C PRO A 88 -5.40 9.68 5.78
N ALA A 89 -6.53 10.29 6.12
CA ALA A 89 -6.82 10.65 7.49
C ALA A 89 -7.03 9.39 8.34
N LYS A 90 -6.94 9.52 9.66
CA LYS A 90 -7.16 8.40 10.57
C LYS A 90 -8.54 7.73 10.36
N GLU A 91 -9.57 8.53 10.10
CA GLU A 91 -10.91 8.01 9.82
C GLU A 91 -10.96 7.18 8.53
N ASP A 92 -10.22 7.58 7.48
CA ASP A 92 -10.11 6.80 6.26
C ASP A 92 -9.46 5.43 6.54
N ILE A 93 -8.42 5.40 7.37
CA ILE A 93 -7.76 4.15 7.80
C ILE A 93 -8.72 3.26 8.58
N LYS A 94 -9.51 3.83 9.50
CA LYS A 94 -10.55 3.09 10.24
C LYS A 94 -11.56 2.44 9.27
N GLU A 95 -12.04 3.18 8.29
CA GLU A 95 -12.97 2.66 7.28
C GLU A 95 -12.33 1.55 6.42
N MET A 96 -11.05 1.67 6.06
CA MET A 96 -10.30 0.62 5.35
C MET A 96 -10.20 -0.66 6.18
N ILE A 97 -9.85 -0.56 7.48
CA ILE A 97 -9.79 -1.70 8.42
C ILE A 97 -11.15 -2.38 8.54
N LEU A 98 -12.23 -1.61 8.67
CA LEU A 98 -13.58 -2.15 8.77
C LEU A 98 -14.03 -2.83 7.47
N ALA A 99 -13.71 -2.24 6.32
CA ALA A 99 -14.02 -2.83 5.02
C ALA A 99 -13.29 -4.17 4.82
N ALA A 100 -12.00 -4.23 5.17
CA ALA A 100 -11.20 -5.46 5.14
C ALA A 100 -11.76 -6.51 6.12
N SER A 101 -12.06 -6.11 7.35
CA SER A 101 -12.67 -7.00 8.35
C SER A 101 -14.00 -7.58 7.87
N LYS A 102 -14.85 -6.76 7.26
CA LYS A 102 -16.12 -7.20 6.67
C LYS A 102 -15.91 -8.21 5.54
N ALA A 103 -14.90 -8.01 4.69
CA ALA A 103 -14.54 -8.94 3.62
C ALA A 103 -14.07 -10.29 4.19
N LEU A 104 -13.18 -10.26 5.20
CA LEU A 104 -12.68 -11.46 5.89
C LEU A 104 -13.82 -12.24 6.56
N ASN A 105 -14.72 -11.55 7.27
CA ASN A 105 -15.85 -12.19 7.95
C ASN A 105 -16.80 -12.94 6.99
N ARG A 106 -16.93 -12.51 5.71
CA ARG A 106 -17.73 -13.24 4.71
C ARG A 106 -17.23 -14.67 4.47
N TYR A 107 -15.93 -14.89 4.70
CA TYR A 107 -15.28 -16.20 4.55
C TYR A 107 -15.07 -16.90 5.90
N GLY A 108 -15.68 -16.39 6.98
CA GLY A 108 -15.55 -16.96 8.34
C GLY A 108 -14.20 -16.71 8.99
N VAL A 109 -13.37 -15.82 8.44
CA VAL A 109 -12.08 -15.44 9.03
C VAL A 109 -12.33 -14.49 10.20
N THR A 110 -11.84 -14.86 11.39
CA THR A 110 -12.00 -14.10 12.64
C THR A 110 -10.67 -13.65 13.26
N SER A 111 -9.55 -14.02 12.63
CA SER A 111 -8.20 -13.61 13.05
C SER A 111 -7.30 -13.50 11.82
N SER A 112 -6.46 -12.48 11.77
CA SER A 112 -5.52 -12.24 10.69
C SER A 112 -4.18 -11.77 11.23
N GLN A 113 -3.09 -12.09 10.51
CA GLN A 113 -1.83 -11.39 10.63
C GLN A 113 -1.78 -10.32 9.55
N THR A 114 -1.21 -9.16 9.86
CA THR A 114 -1.05 -8.03 8.95
C THR A 114 0.30 -7.35 9.15
N ASP A 115 0.69 -6.48 8.23
CA ASP A 115 1.88 -5.65 8.27
C ASP A 115 1.52 -4.19 7.94
N ASP A 116 0.41 -3.72 8.49
CA ASP A 116 -0.24 -2.47 8.12
C ASP A 116 0.50 -1.20 8.56
N LEU A 117 1.48 -1.30 9.48
CA LEU A 117 2.19 -0.12 10.01
C LEU A 117 2.96 0.66 8.93
N LEU A 118 3.36 -0.01 7.86
CA LEU A 118 4.01 0.59 6.70
C LEU A 118 3.17 0.55 5.42
N ALA A 119 1.85 0.33 5.54
CA ALA A 119 0.96 0.23 4.39
C ALA A 119 0.88 1.54 3.56
N PHE A 120 1.27 2.67 4.16
CA PHE A 120 1.23 3.99 3.53
C PHE A 120 2.60 4.66 3.65
N ASN A 121 3.25 4.97 2.54
CA ASN A 121 4.62 5.51 2.51
C ASN A 121 4.81 6.82 3.28
N ASN A 122 3.76 7.65 3.38
CA ASN A 122 3.83 8.99 3.97
C ASN A 122 3.04 9.11 5.29
N VAL A 123 2.53 8.00 5.83
CA VAL A 123 1.74 8.01 7.06
C VAL A 123 2.57 7.46 8.20
N PRO A 124 2.72 8.21 9.32
CA PRO A 124 3.40 7.68 10.48
C PRO A 124 2.63 6.47 11.04
N TYR A 125 3.35 5.43 11.44
CA TYR A 125 2.76 4.19 11.97
C TYR A 125 1.83 4.44 13.16
N GLU A 126 2.07 5.50 13.94
CA GLU A 126 1.23 5.91 15.06
C GLU A 126 -0.22 6.14 14.63
N ARG A 127 -0.45 6.70 13.42
CA ARG A 127 -1.80 6.93 12.90
C ARG A 127 -2.55 5.62 12.68
N VAL A 128 -1.85 4.59 12.22
CA VAL A 128 -2.42 3.24 12.03
C VAL A 128 -2.72 2.58 13.38
N LEU A 129 -1.75 2.65 14.33
CA LEU A 129 -1.97 2.15 15.70
C LEU A 129 -3.15 2.85 16.38
N GLU A 130 -3.27 4.16 16.24
CA GLU A 130 -4.41 4.91 16.80
C GLU A 130 -5.73 4.47 16.18
N ALA A 131 -5.78 4.24 14.87
CA ALA A 131 -6.98 3.75 14.19
C ALA A 131 -7.44 2.40 14.76
N TYR A 132 -6.54 1.44 14.95
CA TYR A 132 -6.85 0.16 15.59
C TYR A 132 -7.33 0.31 17.03
N ARG A 133 -6.64 1.14 17.83
CA ARG A 133 -7.00 1.37 19.24
C ARG A 133 -8.37 2.03 19.39
N GLU A 134 -8.70 2.97 18.53
CA GLU A 134 -10.00 3.61 18.54
C GLU A 134 -11.10 2.64 18.13
N LEU A 135 -10.92 1.86 17.07
CA LEU A 135 -11.87 0.84 16.66
C LEU A 135 -12.12 -0.21 17.75
N ASP A 136 -11.08 -0.59 18.48
CA ASP A 136 -11.20 -1.48 19.64
C ASP A 136 -11.98 -0.81 20.78
N ALA A 137 -11.64 0.41 21.16
CA ALA A 137 -12.35 1.17 22.18
C ALA A 137 -13.83 1.43 21.85
N GLU A 138 -14.15 1.59 20.56
CA GLU A 138 -15.51 1.73 20.03
C GLU A 138 -16.27 0.38 19.96
N GLY A 139 -15.60 -0.76 20.22
CA GLY A 139 -16.18 -2.10 20.10
C GLY A 139 -16.52 -2.50 18.66
N ARG A 140 -15.83 -1.93 17.68
CA ARG A 140 -16.08 -2.14 16.23
C ARG A 140 -15.17 -3.21 15.61
N MET A 141 -14.18 -3.71 16.34
CA MET A 141 -13.33 -4.79 15.85
C MET A 141 -14.11 -6.10 15.74
N THR A 142 -14.07 -6.75 14.57
CA THR A 142 -14.71 -8.04 14.29
C THR A 142 -13.73 -9.12 13.87
N VAL A 143 -12.49 -8.75 13.59
CA VAL A 143 -11.35 -9.63 13.30
C VAL A 143 -10.24 -9.29 14.29
N ARG A 144 -9.67 -10.31 14.90
CA ARG A 144 -8.47 -10.14 15.73
C ARG A 144 -7.26 -9.94 14.84
N VAL A 145 -6.46 -8.92 15.13
CA VAL A 145 -5.28 -8.56 14.34
C VAL A 145 -4.01 -8.81 15.13
N TYR A 146 -3.06 -9.52 14.52
CA TYR A 146 -1.71 -9.72 15.00
C TYR A 146 -0.75 -9.04 14.03
N GLU A 147 -0.29 -7.85 14.42
CA GLU A 147 0.47 -6.94 13.59
C GLU A 147 1.94 -7.33 13.52
N GLN A 148 2.46 -7.66 12.34
CA GLN A 148 3.89 -7.87 12.10
C GLN A 148 4.55 -6.51 11.88
N SER A 149 5.30 -6.04 12.86
CA SER A 149 5.87 -4.71 12.82
C SER A 149 7.14 -4.69 11.97
N GLN A 150 7.05 -4.12 10.78
CA GLN A 150 8.17 -3.90 9.88
C GLN A 150 8.68 -2.47 9.98
N PHE A 151 10.00 -2.28 9.87
CA PHE A 151 10.65 -0.98 9.84
C PHE A 151 11.75 -0.98 8.80
N THR A 152 11.86 0.09 8.04
CA THR A 152 12.89 0.25 7.00
C THR A 152 14.28 0.55 7.57
N THR A 153 14.35 0.95 8.85
CA THR A 153 15.61 1.28 9.53
C THR A 153 15.67 0.69 10.93
N LEU A 154 16.89 0.33 11.37
CA LEU A 154 17.11 -0.15 12.73
C LEU A 154 16.75 0.89 13.80
N ASP A 155 16.98 2.18 13.51
CA ASP A 155 16.66 3.26 14.47
C ASP A 155 15.14 3.44 14.60
N GLY A 156 14.38 3.27 13.53
CA GLY A 156 12.91 3.24 13.58
C GLY A 156 12.40 2.10 14.47
N LEU A 157 12.95 0.90 14.31
CA LEU A 157 12.62 -0.25 15.15
C LEU A 157 12.98 0.00 16.63
N LYS A 158 14.18 0.54 16.91
CA LYS A 158 14.58 0.88 18.29
C LYS A 158 13.62 1.87 18.92
N ALA A 159 13.29 2.97 18.21
CA ALA A 159 12.36 3.97 18.70
C ALA A 159 10.97 3.40 19.00
N PHE A 160 10.50 2.45 18.19
CA PHE A 160 9.26 1.72 18.40
C PHE A 160 9.30 0.88 19.70
N VAL A 161 10.37 0.13 19.90
CA VAL A 161 10.57 -0.69 21.11
C VAL A 161 10.73 0.16 22.35
N GLU A 162 11.46 1.29 22.27
CA GLU A 162 11.64 2.23 23.37
C GLU A 162 10.33 2.88 23.83
N LYS A 163 9.35 3.03 22.94
CA LYS A 163 7.97 3.43 23.28
C LYS A 163 7.16 2.33 23.99
N GLY A 164 7.74 1.15 24.18
CA GLY A 164 7.11 0.02 24.85
C GLY A 164 6.33 -0.91 23.95
N TYR A 165 6.38 -0.72 22.63
CA TYR A 165 5.75 -1.63 21.67
C TYR A 165 6.62 -2.85 21.43
N ASN A 166 6.27 -3.95 22.10
CA ASN A 166 6.99 -5.23 22.02
C ASN A 166 6.03 -6.35 21.58
N THR A 167 6.57 -7.46 21.12
CA THR A 167 5.79 -8.66 20.82
C THR A 167 4.85 -9.00 21.98
N GLY A 168 3.56 -9.12 21.66
CA GLY A 168 2.50 -9.38 22.64
C GLY A 168 1.86 -8.14 23.26
N TRP A 169 2.38 -6.93 22.99
CA TRP A 169 1.73 -5.69 23.42
C TRP A 169 0.36 -5.54 22.76
N GLY A 170 -0.61 -5.08 23.53
CA GLY A 170 -2.00 -4.91 23.08
C GLY A 170 -2.97 -5.77 23.87
N ASN A 171 -4.03 -6.23 23.23
CA ASN A 171 -5.08 -6.97 23.91
C ASN A 171 -5.65 -8.12 23.04
N HIS A 172 -6.90 -8.49 23.29
CA HIS A 172 -7.57 -9.56 22.56
C HIS A 172 -7.85 -9.24 21.09
N TRP A 173 -8.08 -7.97 20.74
CA TRP A 173 -8.46 -7.57 19.40
C TRP A 173 -7.30 -7.11 18.53
N PHE A 174 -6.34 -6.41 19.13
CA PHE A 174 -5.14 -5.94 18.44
C PHE A 174 -3.90 -6.24 19.27
N LYS A 175 -2.92 -6.85 18.66
CA LYS A 175 -1.68 -7.24 19.31
C LYS A 175 -0.48 -7.06 18.40
N ILE A 176 0.59 -6.48 18.92
CA ILE A 176 1.88 -6.44 18.24
C ILE A 176 2.45 -7.86 18.16
N GLY A 177 2.81 -8.26 16.97
CA GLY A 177 3.40 -9.55 16.63
C GLY A 177 4.92 -9.54 16.68
N PRO A 178 5.57 -10.35 15.85
CA PRO A 178 7.01 -10.35 15.74
C PRO A 178 7.53 -9.00 15.25
N LEU A 179 8.70 -8.63 15.74
CA LEU A 179 9.46 -7.45 15.37
C LEU A 179 10.60 -7.83 14.43
#